data_d81f900cd7201c1f6a2645795d15bbc9
#
_entry.id   d81f900cd7201c1f6a2645795d15bbc9
#
_cell.length_a   1.000
_cell.length_b   1.000
_cell.length_c   1.000
_cell.angle_alpha   90.00
_cell.angle_beta   90.00
_cell.angle_gamma   90.00
#
_symmetry.space_group_name_H-M   'P 1'
#
loop_
_entity.id
_entity.type
_entity.pdbx_description
1 polymer ?
#
loop_
_entity_poly.entity_id
_entity_poly.type
_entity_poly.pdbx_seq_one_letter_code
_entity_poly.pdbx_strand_id
1 'polypeptide(L)'
;MKSLAKWLFVKLLLNGSFFPIEPESLGRSTKGTQMRKMHWGATVTASLSLAITAAFIPTVASADSTTAQLTKAGHSASAEAHHISSKESKAAANYWTAERMKSAIPGDVLTMKVGSAAVKRNLNDIAQMLNNDAVEKLNASGAPTTYATKTATRKASSSAVSEVPVSHIGKVFFTLGGSNYVCSGNSVSSTNGSTVSTAGHCLNEGPGAFATNFVFVPAYKNGAAPYGKWSARTLVTTTQWSSQGSMQYDTGFAVMNTLNGKTLSQTVGASGLQFNAARGQTYKSFGYPAARPFNGETLYSCYGKAANDPYNPAYNSQGIPCNMTGGSSGGPWFLGSSSSGYQNSVNSYGYGSNSTTMYGPYWGTVIQSAYQNASAS
;
A
#
# COMPACT_ATOMS: atom_id res chain seq x y z
N MET A 1 44.67 33.31 33.21
CA MET A 1 45.76 33.51 32.24
C MET A 1 45.26 33.05 30.91
N LYS A 2 44.78 33.96 30.04
CA LYS A 2 45.49 34.56 28.90
C LYS A 2 46.02 33.46 27.95
N SER A 3 45.59 33.31 26.67
CA SER A 3 45.62 34.23 25.54
C SER A 3 45.05 33.52 24.31
N LEU A 4 44.05 34.04 23.59
CA LEU A 4 44.15 34.80 22.31
C LEU A 4 44.76 34.06 21.10
N ALA A 5 43.90 33.68 20.15
CA ALA A 5 43.62 34.35 18.86
C ALA A 5 44.58 34.00 17.71
N LYS A 6 44.06 33.69 16.53
CA LYS A 6 44.19 34.43 15.27
C LYS A 6 43.61 33.67 14.09
N TRP A 7 42.66 34.23 13.48
CA TRP A 7 42.37 34.55 12.08
C TRP A 7 43.45 34.20 11.04
N LEU A 8 43.01 33.53 9.94
CA LEU A 8 43.53 33.85 8.62
C LEU A 8 42.44 33.65 7.54
N PHE A 9 42.01 34.78 6.94
CA PHE A 9 41.35 34.86 5.68
C PHE A 9 42.35 34.63 4.54
N VAL A 10 42.00 33.84 3.52
CA VAL A 10 42.57 33.99 2.19
C VAL A 10 41.46 34.04 1.16
N LYS A 11 41.36 35.22 0.58
CA LYS A 11 40.56 35.60 -0.57
C LYS A 11 41.47 35.47 -1.80
N LEU A 12 41.05 34.76 -2.82
CA LEU A 12 41.62 34.98 -4.15
C LEU A 12 40.51 34.98 -5.21
N LEU A 13 40.63 36.03 -6.02
CA LEU A 13 39.74 36.52 -7.06
C LEU A 13 40.18 35.99 -8.45
N LEU A 14 39.22 35.96 -9.36
CA LEU A 14 39.28 36.31 -10.78
C LEU A 14 39.73 35.24 -11.79
N ASN A 15 38.86 34.92 -12.73
CA ASN A 15 38.71 35.30 -14.13
C ASN A 15 37.74 34.27 -14.76
N GLY A 16 36.66 34.54 -15.39
CA GLY A 16 36.31 35.51 -16.40
C GLY A 16 36.49 34.94 -17.82
N SER A 17 35.43 34.36 -18.41
CA SER A 17 35.25 34.45 -19.88
C SER A 17 33.82 33.99 -20.25
N PHE A 18 33.03 34.95 -20.62
CA PHE A 18 31.80 34.86 -21.41
C PHE A 18 32.13 34.61 -22.87
N PHE A 19 31.43 33.69 -23.54
CA PHE A 19 31.18 33.75 -24.96
C PHE A 19 29.73 33.46 -25.27
N PRO A 20 29.01 34.35 -25.92
CA PRO A 20 27.70 34.10 -26.50
C PRO A 20 27.84 33.55 -27.91
N ILE A 21 26.99 32.61 -28.32
CA ILE A 21 26.78 32.32 -29.73
C ILE A 21 25.29 32.47 -30.02
N GLU A 22 25.00 33.44 -30.86
CA GLU A 22 23.71 33.73 -31.44
C GLU A 22 23.39 32.80 -32.62
N PRO A 23 22.12 32.82 -33.13
CA PRO A 23 21.53 31.75 -33.92
C PRO A 23 21.70 31.95 -35.42
N GLU A 24 21.76 30.87 -36.18
CA GLU A 24 21.58 30.94 -37.63
C GLU A 24 20.21 30.43 -38.08
N SER A 25 19.62 31.24 -38.91
CA SER A 25 18.34 31.12 -39.56
C SER A 25 18.46 30.48 -40.95
N LEU A 26 17.30 30.07 -41.47
CA LEU A 26 16.90 29.96 -42.86
C LEU A 26 17.04 28.60 -43.57
N GLY A 27 15.87 28.13 -43.99
CA GLY A 27 15.74 27.10 -45.02
C GLY A 27 14.29 26.70 -45.31
N ARG A 28 13.54 27.59 -45.92
CA ARG A 28 12.19 27.37 -46.47
C ARG A 28 12.29 26.56 -47.76
N SER A 29 11.53 25.45 -47.91
CA SER A 29 11.16 24.98 -49.24
C SER A 29 9.75 24.35 -49.23
N THR A 30 8.91 24.97 -49.98
CA THR A 30 7.55 24.63 -50.42
C THR A 30 7.56 23.67 -51.58
N LYS A 31 6.63 22.69 -51.57
CA LYS A 31 5.88 22.05 -52.69
C LYS A 31 5.03 20.95 -52.06
N GLY A 32 3.76 20.93 -52.06
CA GLY A 32 2.69 21.28 -53.00
C GLY A 32 2.41 20.09 -53.92
N THR A 33 1.39 19.28 -53.64
CA THR A 33 0.59 18.53 -54.64
C THR A 33 -0.59 17.88 -53.93
N GLN A 34 -1.72 18.44 -54.07
CA GLN A 34 -3.04 18.11 -54.66
C GLN A 34 -3.60 16.69 -54.49
N MET A 35 -4.78 16.73 -53.93
CA MET A 35 -6.02 15.96 -54.04
C MET A 35 -6.09 14.76 -55.00
N ARG A 36 -6.78 13.73 -54.51
CA ARG A 36 -7.80 13.00 -55.27
C ARG A 36 -8.95 12.54 -54.36
N LYS A 37 -10.13 13.13 -54.60
CA LYS A 37 -11.42 12.59 -54.18
C LYS A 37 -11.79 11.44 -55.13
N MET A 38 -12.30 10.36 -54.58
CA MET A 38 -13.10 9.42 -55.32
C MET A 38 -14.36 9.09 -54.50
N HIS A 39 -15.49 9.60 -55.01
CA HIS A 39 -16.85 9.11 -54.71
C HIS A 39 -17.09 7.83 -55.47
N TRP A 40 -17.68 6.84 -54.84
CA TRP A 40 -18.58 5.90 -55.51
C TRP A 40 -19.68 5.52 -54.52
N GLY A 41 -20.88 5.87 -54.90
CA GLY A 41 -22.09 5.41 -54.27
C GLY A 41 -22.57 4.14 -54.97
N ALA A 42 -23.27 3.30 -54.25
CA ALA A 42 -24.15 2.30 -54.78
C ALA A 42 -25.31 2.09 -53.78
N THR A 43 -26.44 2.59 -54.19
CA THR A 43 -27.79 2.25 -53.69
C THR A 43 -28.16 0.85 -54.16
N VAL A 44 -28.71 0.03 -53.26
CA VAL A 44 -29.59 -1.10 -53.65
C VAL A 44 -30.80 -1.13 -52.71
N THR A 45 -31.90 -1.17 -53.38
CA THR A 45 -33.30 -1.05 -52.99
C THR A 45 -33.84 -2.27 -52.26
N ALA A 46 -34.92 -1.98 -51.55
CA ALA A 46 -35.78 -2.83 -50.76
C ALA A 46 -36.38 -4.05 -51.49
N SER A 47 -36.70 -5.08 -50.75
CA SER A 47 -37.84 -5.96 -51.04
C SER A 47 -38.49 -6.40 -49.72
N LEU A 48 -39.72 -5.96 -49.58
CA LEU A 48 -40.66 -6.31 -48.53
C LEU A 48 -41.28 -7.67 -48.87
N SER A 49 -41.21 -8.63 -48.01
CA SER A 49 -42.04 -9.85 -48.09
C SER A 49 -42.72 -10.08 -46.75
N LEU A 50 -44.01 -9.82 -46.77
CA LEU A 50 -44.97 -10.04 -45.69
C LEU A 50 -45.37 -11.52 -45.73
N ALA A 51 -45.06 -12.29 -44.69
CA ALA A 51 -45.66 -13.61 -44.46
C ALA A 51 -46.35 -13.60 -43.09
N ILE A 52 -47.66 -13.58 -43.15
CA ILE A 52 -48.57 -13.77 -42.01
C ILE A 52 -48.67 -15.28 -41.77
N THR A 53 -48.26 -15.77 -40.60
CA THR A 53 -48.66 -17.09 -40.10
C THR A 53 -49.21 -16.93 -38.69
N ALA A 54 -50.39 -17.50 -38.54
CA ALA A 54 -51.27 -17.38 -37.40
C ALA A 54 -50.69 -17.97 -36.10
N ALA A 55 -51.04 -17.33 -35.02
CA ALA A 55 -50.73 -17.65 -33.65
C ALA A 55 -51.31 -18.97 -33.16
N PHE A 56 -50.47 -19.76 -32.52
CA PHE A 56 -50.87 -20.61 -31.40
C PHE A 56 -50.27 -20.01 -30.11
N ILE A 57 -51.15 -19.56 -29.24
CA ILE A 57 -50.79 -19.11 -27.90
C ILE A 57 -50.88 -20.33 -26.97
N PRO A 58 -49.80 -20.87 -26.46
CA PRO A 58 -49.87 -21.67 -25.23
C PRO A 58 -49.91 -20.72 -24.03
N THR A 59 -50.98 -20.79 -23.27
CA THR A 59 -51.06 -20.25 -21.91
C THR A 59 -49.95 -20.84 -21.10
N VAL A 60 -48.89 -20.06 -20.89
CA VAL A 60 -47.84 -20.38 -19.91
C VAL A 60 -48.37 -19.91 -18.58
N ALA A 61 -48.57 -20.87 -17.67
CA ALA A 61 -48.77 -20.60 -16.26
C ALA A 61 -47.68 -19.63 -15.76
N SER A 62 -48.14 -18.59 -15.07
CA SER A 62 -47.24 -17.73 -14.29
C SER A 62 -46.47 -18.57 -13.29
N ALA A 63 -45.23 -18.92 -13.66
CA ALA A 63 -44.28 -19.32 -12.66
C ALA A 63 -43.93 -18.04 -11.89
N ASP A 64 -44.32 -18.00 -10.64
CA ASP A 64 -43.81 -17.07 -9.65
C ASP A 64 -42.30 -16.89 -9.87
N SER A 65 -41.93 -15.70 -10.29
CA SER A 65 -40.58 -15.23 -10.26
C SER A 65 -40.21 -15.09 -8.77
N THR A 66 -39.96 -16.20 -8.11
CA THR A 66 -39.10 -16.19 -6.95
C THR A 66 -37.79 -15.71 -7.50
N THR A 67 -37.57 -14.41 -7.44
CA THR A 67 -36.25 -13.80 -7.49
C THR A 67 -35.47 -14.52 -6.43
N ALA A 68 -34.74 -15.55 -6.86
CA ALA A 68 -33.61 -16.04 -6.08
C ALA A 68 -32.71 -14.79 -5.93
N GLN A 69 -32.91 -14.05 -4.85
CA GLN A 69 -31.83 -13.31 -4.24
C GLN A 69 -30.74 -14.37 -4.05
N LEU A 70 -29.80 -14.40 -4.99
CA LEU A 70 -28.46 -14.82 -4.67
C LEU A 70 -28.10 -13.98 -3.45
N THR A 71 -28.47 -14.48 -2.28
CA THR A 71 -27.87 -14.06 -1.04
C THR A 71 -26.38 -14.18 -1.35
N LYS A 72 -25.75 -13.03 -1.49
CA LYS A 72 -24.32 -12.83 -1.43
C LYS A 72 -23.90 -13.65 -0.22
N ALA A 73 -23.47 -14.88 -0.50
CA ALA A 73 -23.10 -15.85 0.52
C ALA A 73 -22.16 -15.10 1.45
N GLY A 74 -22.52 -15.02 2.70
CA GLY A 74 -21.89 -14.17 3.69
C GLY A 74 -20.37 -14.24 3.59
N HIS A 75 -19.78 -13.22 3.03
CA HIS A 75 -18.48 -12.79 3.42
C HIS A 75 -18.70 -12.21 4.82
N SER A 76 -18.87 -13.14 5.75
CA SER A 76 -18.98 -12.88 7.15
C SER A 76 -17.77 -12.02 7.52
N ALA A 77 -18.02 -10.82 7.94
CA ALA A 77 -17.40 -10.07 9.05
C ALA A 77 -15.89 -10.25 9.34
N SER A 78 -15.06 -10.68 8.40
CA SER A 78 -13.59 -10.74 8.61
C SER A 78 -12.90 -9.40 8.21
N ALA A 79 -13.64 -8.45 7.65
CA ALA A 79 -13.13 -7.15 7.25
C ALA A 79 -14.16 -6.06 7.54
N GLU A 80 -13.65 -4.90 7.96
CA GLU A 80 -14.39 -3.66 8.11
C GLU A 80 -13.87 -2.63 7.12
N ALA A 81 -14.80 -1.98 6.40
CA ALA A 81 -14.50 -0.96 5.39
C ALA A 81 -15.07 0.39 5.79
N HIS A 82 -14.25 1.43 5.66
CA HIS A 82 -14.63 2.82 5.86
C HIS A 82 -14.48 3.60 4.55
N HIS A 83 -15.59 4.12 4.03
CA HIS A 83 -15.62 4.92 2.81
C HIS A 83 -15.39 6.40 3.13
N ILE A 84 -14.44 7.00 2.42
CA ILE A 84 -14.08 8.41 2.54
C ILE A 84 -14.80 9.19 1.45
N SER A 85 -15.47 10.27 1.81
CA SER A 85 -16.15 11.11 0.84
C SER A 85 -15.16 11.73 -0.16
N SER A 86 -15.62 11.99 -1.40
CA SER A 86 -14.79 12.64 -2.42
C SER A 86 -14.27 14.01 -1.98
N LYS A 87 -15.02 14.73 -1.13
CA LYS A 87 -14.61 16.02 -0.57
C LYS A 87 -13.43 15.86 0.39
N GLU A 88 -13.53 14.94 1.33
CA GLU A 88 -12.47 14.65 2.32
C GLU A 88 -11.23 14.11 1.63
N SER A 89 -11.40 13.20 0.69
CA SER A 89 -10.32 12.61 -0.05
C SER A 89 -9.52 13.65 -0.87
N LYS A 90 -10.20 14.58 -1.54
CA LYS A 90 -9.54 15.70 -2.24
C LYS A 90 -8.83 16.64 -1.26
N ALA A 91 -9.39 16.88 -0.09
CA ALA A 91 -8.77 17.71 0.94
C ALA A 91 -7.49 17.07 1.51
N ALA A 92 -7.44 15.75 1.63
CA ALA A 92 -6.33 15.02 2.22
C ALA A 92 -4.98 15.30 1.54
N ALA A 93 -4.93 15.30 0.20
CA ALA A 93 -3.69 15.57 -0.53
C ALA A 93 -3.16 17.00 -0.30
N ASN A 94 -4.05 17.97 -0.12
CA ASN A 94 -3.69 19.37 0.17
C ASN A 94 -3.35 19.58 1.64
N TYR A 95 -3.95 18.79 2.53
CA TYR A 95 -3.67 18.84 3.97
C TYR A 95 -2.20 18.57 4.28
N TRP A 96 -1.57 17.63 3.59
CA TRP A 96 -0.19 17.25 3.84
C TRP A 96 0.80 18.20 3.14
N THR A 97 1.24 19.24 3.87
CA THR A 97 2.39 20.08 3.51
C THR A 97 3.70 19.38 3.86
N ALA A 98 4.82 19.89 3.36
CA ALA A 98 6.16 19.34 3.69
C ALA A 98 6.41 19.39 5.22
N GLU A 99 5.97 20.46 5.89
CA GLU A 99 6.13 20.65 7.33
C GLU A 99 5.30 19.63 8.11
N ARG A 100 4.03 19.40 7.73
CA ARG A 100 3.17 18.40 8.38
C ARG A 100 3.70 16.98 8.18
N MET A 101 4.19 16.66 6.98
CA MET A 101 4.83 15.37 6.71
C MET A 101 6.08 15.16 7.55
N LYS A 102 6.90 16.20 7.72
CA LYS A 102 8.14 16.13 8.53
C LYS A 102 7.87 16.03 10.03
N SER A 103 6.79 16.65 10.52
CA SER A 103 6.42 16.65 11.94
C SER A 103 5.49 15.49 12.34
N ALA A 104 5.12 14.61 11.40
CA ALA A 104 4.24 13.49 11.67
C ALA A 104 4.89 12.48 12.63
N ILE A 105 4.13 12.01 13.61
CA ILE A 105 4.57 11.12 14.68
C ILE A 105 4.68 9.69 14.12
N PRO A 106 5.72 8.91 14.47
CA PRO A 106 5.78 7.50 14.12
C PRO A 106 4.55 6.72 14.60
N GLY A 107 3.92 5.93 13.71
CA GLY A 107 2.62 5.28 13.98
C GLY A 107 2.67 4.15 15.02
N ASP A 108 3.85 3.62 15.35
CA ASP A 108 4.04 2.56 16.35
C ASP A 108 3.54 2.92 17.76
N VAL A 109 3.49 4.21 18.10
CA VAL A 109 2.91 4.67 19.37
C VAL A 109 1.43 4.25 19.52
N LEU A 110 0.74 3.99 18.42
CA LEU A 110 -0.65 3.54 18.41
C LEU A 110 -0.76 2.08 18.90
N THR A 111 0.20 1.23 18.55
CA THR A 111 0.21 -0.19 19.00
C THR A 111 0.46 -0.32 20.49
N MET A 112 1.23 0.59 21.09
CA MET A 112 1.46 0.61 22.54
C MET A 112 0.17 0.85 23.33
N LYS A 113 -0.75 1.68 22.82
CA LYS A 113 -2.06 1.94 23.43
C LYS A 113 -2.96 0.71 23.38
N VAL A 114 -2.96 0.00 22.26
CA VAL A 114 -3.77 -1.18 22.02
C VAL A 114 -3.26 -2.37 22.84
N GLY A 115 -1.94 -2.62 22.84
CA GLY A 115 -1.32 -3.71 23.58
C GLY A 115 -1.66 -3.71 25.07
N SER A 116 -1.73 -2.54 25.70
CA SER A 116 -2.10 -2.39 27.12
C SER A 116 -3.59 -2.70 27.40
N ALA A 117 -4.48 -2.52 26.43
CA ALA A 117 -5.90 -2.83 26.52
C ALA A 117 -6.21 -4.29 26.13
N ALA A 118 -5.47 -4.84 25.18
CA ALA A 118 -5.67 -6.21 24.66
C ALA A 118 -5.27 -7.28 25.67
N VAL A 119 -4.26 -7.06 26.50
CA VAL A 119 -3.83 -8.02 27.55
C VAL A 119 -4.96 -8.37 28.52
N LYS A 120 -5.94 -7.49 28.72
CA LYS A 120 -7.08 -7.74 29.62
C LYS A 120 -8.23 -8.56 28.98
N ARG A 121 -8.27 -8.69 27.65
CA ARG A 121 -9.40 -9.33 26.92
C ARG A 121 -9.11 -10.74 26.40
N ASN A 122 -7.85 -11.17 26.38
CA ASN A 122 -7.32 -12.23 25.53
C ASN A 122 -7.60 -13.67 25.98
N LEU A 123 -8.24 -13.93 27.11
CA LEU A 123 -8.47 -15.31 27.57
C LEU A 123 -9.71 -15.98 26.95
N ASN A 124 -10.70 -15.20 26.50
CA ASN A 124 -11.90 -15.76 25.86
C ASN A 124 -11.75 -15.92 24.34
N ASP A 125 -10.86 -15.15 23.71
CA ASP A 125 -10.69 -15.15 22.26
C ASP A 125 -9.82 -16.32 21.76
N ILE A 126 -8.93 -16.84 22.61
CA ILE A 126 -8.05 -17.98 22.30
C ILE A 126 -8.88 -19.26 22.00
N ALA A 127 -9.99 -19.45 22.70
CA ALA A 127 -10.85 -20.63 22.51
C ALA A 127 -11.61 -20.60 21.17
N GLN A 128 -11.95 -19.42 20.63
CA GLN A 128 -12.62 -19.30 19.34
C GLN A 128 -11.64 -19.40 18.15
N MET A 129 -10.38 -19.05 18.35
CA MET A 129 -9.35 -19.09 17.28
C MET A 129 -8.90 -20.50 16.93
N LEU A 130 -8.91 -21.42 17.90
CA LEU A 130 -8.51 -22.82 17.70
C LEU A 130 -9.48 -23.63 16.83
N ASN A 131 -10.69 -23.12 16.59
CA ASN A 131 -11.73 -23.84 15.85
C ASN A 131 -11.88 -23.38 14.37
N ASN A 132 -11.15 -22.36 13.91
CA ASN A 132 -11.36 -21.76 12.58
C ASN A 132 -10.21 -21.96 11.59
N ASP A 133 -9.17 -22.70 11.93
CA ASP A 133 -8.04 -22.97 11.02
C ASP A 133 -8.31 -24.17 10.08
N ALA A 134 -9.42 -24.13 9.35
CA ALA A 134 -9.53 -24.95 8.14
C ALA A 134 -8.69 -24.28 7.06
N VAL A 135 -7.48 -24.79 6.87
CA VAL A 135 -6.50 -24.27 5.92
C VAL A 135 -6.95 -24.57 4.49
N GLU A 136 -7.62 -23.63 3.84
CA GLU A 136 -7.70 -23.63 2.38
C GLU A 136 -6.44 -22.96 1.81
N LYS A 137 -5.64 -23.75 1.11
CA LYS A 137 -4.50 -23.27 0.32
C LYS A 137 -5.01 -22.52 -0.90
N LEU A 138 -5.18 -21.23 -0.80
CA LEU A 138 -5.43 -20.35 -1.95
C LEU A 138 -4.17 -19.59 -2.31
N ASN A 139 -3.74 -19.77 -3.55
CA ASN A 139 -2.49 -19.24 -4.09
C ASN A 139 -2.57 -17.75 -4.44
N ALA A 140 -1.39 -17.18 -4.66
CA ALA A 140 -1.11 -15.78 -4.97
C ALA A 140 -2.15 -15.09 -5.85
N SER A 141 -2.53 -13.88 -5.46
CA SER A 141 -3.35 -12.98 -6.28
C SER A 141 -2.42 -12.03 -7.05
N GLY A 142 -2.39 -12.19 -8.38
CA GLY A 142 -1.66 -11.34 -9.28
C GLY A 142 -0.16 -11.66 -9.40
N ALA A 143 0.35 -11.55 -10.62
CA ALA A 143 1.78 -11.62 -10.86
C ALA A 143 2.49 -10.35 -10.36
N PRO A 144 3.75 -10.43 -9.90
CA PRO A 144 4.54 -9.23 -9.60
C PRO A 144 4.67 -8.37 -10.85
N THR A 145 4.23 -7.13 -10.78
CA THR A 145 4.32 -6.17 -11.89
C THR A 145 5.48 -5.19 -11.73
N THR A 146 6.38 -5.47 -10.80
CA THR A 146 7.49 -4.60 -10.44
C THR A 146 8.73 -4.88 -11.29
N TYR A 147 9.39 -3.82 -11.71
CA TYR A 147 10.72 -3.92 -12.32
C TYR A 147 11.73 -4.27 -11.22
N ALA A 148 12.38 -5.42 -11.38
CA ALA A 148 13.37 -5.89 -10.42
C ALA A 148 14.59 -4.95 -10.38
N THR A 149 14.82 -4.29 -9.25
CA THR A 149 16.14 -3.78 -8.93
C THR A 149 17.01 -4.97 -8.51
N LYS A 150 18.14 -5.20 -9.19
CA LYS A 150 19.09 -6.23 -8.79
C LYS A 150 19.54 -5.99 -7.35
N THR A 151 19.06 -6.78 -6.43
CA THR A 151 19.46 -6.71 -5.03
C THR A 151 20.56 -7.73 -4.78
N ALA A 152 21.71 -7.27 -4.29
CA ALA A 152 22.80 -8.16 -3.89
C ALA A 152 22.31 -9.12 -2.79
N THR A 153 22.73 -10.39 -2.89
CA THR A 153 22.46 -11.41 -1.87
C THR A 153 23.09 -10.96 -0.55
N ARG A 154 22.29 -10.72 0.48
CA ARG A 154 22.76 -10.26 1.79
C ARG A 154 22.67 -11.36 2.83
N LYS A 155 23.64 -11.38 3.74
CA LYS A 155 23.59 -12.19 4.95
C LYS A 155 22.54 -11.60 5.90
N ALA A 156 21.80 -12.48 6.61
CA ALA A 156 20.84 -12.04 7.63
C ALA A 156 21.53 -11.14 8.67
N SER A 157 20.92 -10.00 8.99
CA SER A 157 21.41 -9.05 9.98
C SER A 157 20.24 -8.38 10.66
N SER A 158 20.35 -8.13 11.98
CA SER A 158 19.38 -7.33 12.72
C SER A 158 19.47 -5.83 12.40
N SER A 159 20.53 -5.39 11.71
CA SER A 159 20.68 -3.98 11.33
C SER A 159 20.01 -3.70 10.01
N ALA A 160 19.10 -2.73 10.02
CA ALA A 160 18.45 -2.22 8.82
C ALA A 160 19.46 -1.49 7.92
N VAL A 161 19.26 -1.63 6.62
CA VAL A 161 20.13 -1.07 5.60
C VAL A 161 19.36 -0.09 4.73
N SER A 162 19.97 1.07 4.49
CA SER A 162 19.41 2.08 3.58
C SER A 162 19.27 1.53 2.16
N GLU A 163 18.14 1.84 1.53
CA GLU A 163 17.79 1.42 0.18
C GLU A 163 17.55 2.63 -0.73
N VAL A 164 17.72 2.42 -2.02
CA VAL A 164 17.21 3.35 -3.01
C VAL A 164 15.67 3.29 -3.02
N PRO A 165 14.97 4.39 -3.30
CA PRO A 165 13.52 4.34 -3.41
C PRO A 165 13.03 3.28 -4.40
N VAL A 166 12.02 2.53 -3.99
CA VAL A 166 11.33 1.54 -4.83
C VAL A 166 9.98 2.14 -5.21
N SER A 167 9.64 2.15 -6.50
CA SER A 167 8.48 2.90 -7.01
C SER A 167 7.16 2.54 -6.34
N HIS A 168 6.95 1.27 -6.04
CA HIS A 168 5.70 0.79 -5.42
C HIS A 168 5.70 0.80 -3.89
N ILE A 169 6.82 1.09 -3.21
CA ILE A 169 6.93 1.20 -1.76
C ILE A 169 6.96 2.67 -1.37
N GLY A 170 6.22 3.08 -0.35
CA GLY A 170 6.13 4.49 0.02
C GLY A 170 5.82 4.73 1.48
N LYS A 171 5.75 6.01 1.83
CA LYS A 171 5.27 6.47 3.14
C LYS A 171 3.77 6.65 3.12
N VAL A 172 3.17 6.37 4.25
CA VAL A 172 1.76 6.63 4.55
C VAL A 172 1.69 7.74 5.58
N PHE A 173 0.84 8.72 5.32
CA PHE A 173 0.54 9.81 6.26
C PHE A 173 -0.95 9.86 6.52
N PHE A 174 -1.34 10.05 7.78
CA PHE A 174 -2.74 10.08 8.19
C PHE A 174 -2.95 10.86 9.48
N THR A 175 -4.19 11.23 9.76
CA THR A 175 -4.61 11.84 11.02
C THR A 175 -5.48 10.86 11.79
N LEU A 176 -5.20 10.64 13.07
CA LEU A 176 -5.96 9.77 13.95
C LEU A 176 -6.01 10.36 15.36
N GLY A 177 -7.20 10.40 15.98
CA GLY A 177 -7.34 11.02 17.30
C GLY A 177 -6.83 12.47 17.38
N GLY A 178 -6.93 13.23 16.27
CA GLY A 178 -6.48 14.62 16.17
C GLY A 178 -4.97 14.82 15.97
N SER A 179 -4.17 13.76 15.94
CA SER A 179 -2.71 13.83 15.72
C SER A 179 -2.32 13.30 14.34
N ASN A 180 -1.21 13.80 13.80
CA ASN A 180 -0.66 13.41 12.51
C ASN A 180 0.39 12.31 12.67
N TYR A 181 0.22 11.24 11.93
CA TYR A 181 1.10 10.06 12.01
C TYR A 181 1.72 9.72 10.67
N VAL A 182 2.82 8.95 10.74
CA VAL A 182 3.52 8.37 9.60
C VAL A 182 3.68 6.87 9.77
N CYS A 183 3.44 6.16 8.69
CA CYS A 183 3.66 4.74 8.50
C CYS A 183 4.32 4.48 7.14
N SER A 184 4.44 3.23 6.77
CA SER A 184 4.90 2.74 5.46
C SER A 184 3.78 1.96 4.77
N GLY A 185 3.90 1.76 3.47
CA GLY A 185 2.94 0.97 2.69
C GLY A 185 3.51 0.53 1.36
N ASN A 186 2.73 -0.29 0.65
CA ASN A 186 3.12 -0.86 -0.62
C ASN A 186 1.93 -0.96 -1.58
N SER A 187 2.10 -0.52 -2.82
CA SER A 187 1.13 -0.77 -3.90
C SER A 187 1.10 -2.26 -4.22
N VAL A 188 -0.08 -2.86 -4.15
CA VAL A 188 -0.30 -4.28 -4.39
C VAL A 188 -1.21 -4.53 -5.57
N SER A 189 -1.00 -5.64 -6.25
CA SER A 189 -1.85 -6.08 -7.35
C SER A 189 -3.29 -6.24 -6.86
N SER A 190 -4.26 -5.64 -7.56
CA SER A 190 -5.67 -5.63 -7.19
C SER A 190 -6.55 -5.39 -8.41
N THR A 191 -7.83 -5.81 -8.34
CA THR A 191 -8.79 -5.62 -9.42
C THR A 191 -8.99 -4.12 -9.75
N ASN A 192 -9.02 -3.26 -8.72
CA ASN A 192 -9.16 -1.81 -8.90
C ASN A 192 -7.86 -1.10 -9.29
N GLY A 193 -6.71 -1.79 -9.29
CA GLY A 193 -5.41 -1.24 -9.65
C GLY A 193 -4.88 -0.15 -8.71
N SER A 194 -5.48 0.04 -7.53
CA SER A 194 -5.19 1.18 -6.66
C SER A 194 -5.14 0.83 -5.17
N THR A 195 -4.81 -0.40 -4.83
CA THR A 195 -4.76 -0.86 -3.43
C THR A 195 -3.34 -0.75 -2.87
N VAL A 196 -3.24 -0.21 -1.65
CA VAL A 196 -2.03 -0.11 -0.84
C VAL A 196 -2.19 -1.00 0.39
N SER A 197 -1.26 -1.91 0.64
CA SER A 197 -1.16 -2.64 1.91
C SER A 197 -0.43 -1.81 2.95
N THR A 198 -0.88 -1.88 4.20
CA THR A 198 -0.24 -1.25 5.36
C THR A 198 -0.62 -2.00 6.63
N ALA A 199 -0.24 -1.52 7.81
CA ALA A 199 -0.69 -2.10 9.07
C ALA A 199 -2.11 -1.62 9.43
N GLY A 200 -2.86 -2.41 10.19
CA GLY A 200 -4.19 -2.05 10.65
C GLY A 200 -4.19 -0.79 11.50
N HIS A 201 -3.22 -0.65 12.42
CA HIS A 201 -3.07 0.54 13.26
C HIS A 201 -2.74 1.82 12.49
N CYS A 202 -2.32 1.72 11.21
CA CYS A 202 -2.15 2.89 10.34
C CYS A 202 -3.47 3.36 9.71
N LEU A 203 -4.54 2.57 9.82
CA LEU A 203 -5.87 2.85 9.26
C LEU A 203 -6.94 3.08 10.31
N ASN A 204 -6.79 2.47 11.48
CA ASN A 204 -7.83 2.44 12.51
C ASN A 204 -7.19 2.26 13.89
N GLU A 205 -7.79 2.84 14.93
CA GLU A 205 -7.27 2.84 16.33
C GLU A 205 -7.21 1.45 16.98
N GLY A 206 -7.64 0.40 16.29
CA GLY A 206 -8.07 -0.84 16.88
C GLY A 206 -9.55 -0.67 17.23
N PRO A 207 -10.05 -1.00 18.43
CA PRO A 207 -11.39 -0.57 18.80
C PRO A 207 -11.50 0.96 18.84
N GLY A 208 -11.99 1.56 17.74
CA GLY A 208 -12.07 3.03 17.64
C GLY A 208 -12.24 3.54 16.20
N ALA A 209 -11.85 4.79 15.99
CA ALA A 209 -12.07 5.51 14.75
C ALA A 209 -11.12 5.08 13.62
N PHE A 210 -11.59 5.24 12.39
CA PHE A 210 -10.72 5.19 11.22
C PHE A 210 -9.94 6.50 11.04
N ALA A 211 -8.79 6.38 10.41
CA ALA A 211 -7.93 7.49 10.06
C ALA A 211 -8.60 8.42 9.04
N THR A 212 -8.29 9.71 9.16
CA THR A 212 -8.66 10.75 8.21
C THR A 212 -7.41 11.28 7.50
N ASN A 213 -7.57 12.12 6.48
CA ASN A 213 -6.46 12.70 5.72
C ASN A 213 -5.42 11.66 5.23
N PHE A 214 -5.87 10.44 4.93
CA PHE A 214 -4.97 9.35 4.55
C PHE A 214 -4.40 9.58 3.15
N VAL A 215 -3.06 9.60 3.05
CA VAL A 215 -2.33 9.66 1.79
C VAL A 215 -1.18 8.67 1.75
N PHE A 216 -0.92 8.13 0.57
CA PHE A 216 0.25 7.33 0.24
C PHE A 216 1.18 8.11 -0.68
N VAL A 217 2.47 8.11 -0.37
CA VAL A 217 3.52 8.80 -1.13
C VAL A 217 4.55 7.78 -1.61
N PRO A 218 4.36 7.21 -2.81
CA PRO A 218 5.26 6.18 -3.35
C PRO A 218 6.66 6.75 -3.64
N ALA A 219 7.69 5.93 -3.42
CA ALA A 219 9.11 6.27 -3.57
C ALA A 219 9.53 7.55 -2.83
N TYR A 220 8.91 7.84 -1.69
CA TYR A 220 9.24 9.00 -0.88
C TYR A 220 10.74 9.05 -0.56
N LYS A 221 11.33 10.23 -0.63
CA LYS A 221 12.71 10.47 -0.20
C LYS A 221 12.91 11.94 0.14
N ASN A 222 13.37 12.25 1.36
CA ASN A 222 13.74 13.59 1.80
C ASN A 222 12.68 14.66 1.48
N GLY A 223 11.41 14.39 1.75
CA GLY A 223 10.30 15.30 1.47
C GLY A 223 9.78 15.23 0.03
N ALA A 224 10.47 14.55 -0.89
CA ALA A 224 10.04 14.44 -2.28
C ALA A 224 8.93 13.41 -2.46
N ALA A 225 7.95 13.75 -3.31
CA ALA A 225 6.86 12.90 -3.75
C ALA A 225 6.91 12.73 -5.28
N PRO A 226 7.84 11.91 -5.81
CA PRO A 226 8.14 11.85 -7.24
C PRO A 226 6.94 11.37 -8.07
N TYR A 227 6.04 10.59 -7.47
CA TYR A 227 4.81 10.10 -8.11
C TYR A 227 3.54 10.75 -7.52
N GLY A 228 3.68 11.88 -6.81
CA GLY A 228 2.58 12.60 -6.18
C GLY A 228 2.12 12.00 -4.84
N LYS A 229 1.08 12.62 -4.29
CA LYS A 229 0.39 12.21 -3.06
C LYS A 229 -0.95 11.59 -3.43
N TRP A 230 -1.12 10.32 -3.12
CA TRP A 230 -2.32 9.55 -3.46
C TRP A 230 -3.25 9.52 -2.26
N SER A 231 -4.43 10.09 -2.38
CA SER A 231 -5.44 10.11 -1.32
C SER A 231 -6.32 8.85 -1.35
N ALA A 232 -6.67 8.34 -0.17
CA ALA A 232 -7.56 7.19 -0.07
C ALA A 232 -9.03 7.56 -0.30
N ARG A 233 -9.80 6.61 -0.85
CA ARG A 233 -11.27 6.65 -0.96
C ARG A 233 -11.96 5.59 -0.09
N THR A 234 -11.23 4.54 0.29
CA THR A 234 -11.71 3.49 1.18
C THR A 234 -10.55 2.96 2.01
N LEU A 235 -10.77 2.75 3.30
CA LEU A 235 -9.85 2.08 4.22
C LEU A 235 -10.49 0.76 4.64
N VAL A 236 -9.74 -0.34 4.58
CA VAL A 236 -10.21 -1.68 4.93
C VAL A 236 -9.22 -2.30 5.89
N THR A 237 -9.70 -2.82 7.01
CA THR A 237 -8.89 -3.61 7.95
C THR A 237 -9.63 -4.85 8.39
N THR A 238 -8.95 -5.75 9.09
CA THR A 238 -9.59 -6.94 9.64
C THR A 238 -10.54 -6.57 10.79
N THR A 239 -11.67 -7.26 10.91
CA THR A 239 -12.59 -7.06 12.03
C THR A 239 -11.92 -7.36 13.37
N GLN A 240 -11.00 -8.33 13.41
CA GLN A 240 -10.23 -8.68 14.60
C GLN A 240 -9.30 -7.52 15.04
N TRP A 241 -8.82 -6.72 14.10
CA TRP A 241 -8.10 -5.49 14.44
C TRP A 241 -9.08 -4.42 14.90
N SER A 242 -10.07 -4.05 14.09
CA SER A 242 -10.95 -2.90 14.35
C SER A 242 -11.81 -3.05 15.60
N SER A 243 -12.22 -4.28 15.96
CA SER A 243 -13.09 -4.52 17.12
C SER A 243 -12.33 -4.96 18.38
N GLN A 244 -11.16 -5.58 18.25
CA GLN A 244 -10.44 -6.20 19.36
C GLN A 244 -9.02 -5.65 19.57
N GLY A 245 -8.44 -5.01 18.56
CA GLY A 245 -7.03 -4.59 18.57
C GLY A 245 -6.07 -5.79 18.55
N SER A 246 -6.46 -6.87 17.88
CA SER A 246 -5.68 -8.10 17.87
C SER A 246 -4.45 -7.96 16.97
N MET A 247 -3.26 -7.91 17.59
CA MET A 247 -1.97 -7.67 16.92
C MET A 247 -1.64 -8.69 15.84
N GLN A 248 -2.08 -9.93 15.97
CA GLN A 248 -1.87 -10.97 14.96
C GLN A 248 -2.68 -10.74 13.66
N TYR A 249 -3.60 -9.78 13.67
CA TYR A 249 -4.41 -9.36 12.52
C TYR A 249 -4.19 -7.89 12.15
N ASP A 250 -3.14 -7.26 12.66
CA ASP A 250 -2.77 -5.86 12.41
C ASP A 250 -2.33 -5.66 10.96
N THR A 251 -3.28 -5.76 10.05
CA THR A 251 -3.11 -5.54 8.61
C THR A 251 -4.28 -4.75 8.07
N GLY A 252 -4.00 -3.86 7.12
CA GLY A 252 -5.02 -3.10 6.44
C GLY A 252 -4.66 -2.79 4.99
N PHE A 253 -5.68 -2.37 4.25
CA PHE A 253 -5.59 -2.04 2.84
C PHE A 253 -6.31 -0.71 2.58
N ALA A 254 -5.62 0.24 1.97
CA ALA A 254 -6.18 1.51 1.55
C ALA A 254 -6.40 1.52 0.04
N VAL A 255 -7.60 1.84 -0.40
CA VAL A 255 -7.93 1.97 -1.82
C VAL A 255 -7.79 3.43 -2.21
N MET A 256 -6.87 3.70 -3.12
CA MET A 256 -6.53 5.06 -3.51
C MET A 256 -7.40 5.56 -4.65
N ASN A 257 -7.60 6.87 -4.73
CA ASN A 257 -8.17 7.50 -5.92
C ASN A 257 -7.20 7.41 -7.10
N THR A 258 -7.71 7.60 -8.30
CA THR A 258 -6.87 7.86 -9.46
C THR A 258 -6.20 9.23 -9.34
N LEU A 259 -5.01 9.35 -9.88
CA LEU A 259 -4.27 10.60 -9.98
C LEU A 259 -3.94 10.86 -11.46
N ASN A 260 -4.34 12.01 -11.98
CA ASN A 260 -4.16 12.36 -13.40
C ASN A 260 -4.73 11.30 -14.36
N GLY A 261 -5.90 10.71 -14.02
CA GLY A 261 -6.60 9.70 -14.81
C GLY A 261 -5.96 8.30 -14.78
N LYS A 262 -4.91 8.08 -14.01
CA LYS A 262 -4.23 6.77 -13.88
C LYS A 262 -4.50 6.14 -12.53
N THR A 263 -4.54 4.81 -12.50
CA THR A 263 -4.51 4.03 -11.25
C THR A 263 -3.10 4.05 -10.65
N LEU A 264 -3.00 3.70 -9.37
CA LEU A 264 -1.71 3.64 -8.68
C LEU A 264 -0.76 2.64 -9.36
N SER A 265 -1.23 1.44 -9.65
CA SER A 265 -0.42 0.39 -10.29
C SER A 265 0.04 0.76 -11.71
N GLN A 266 -0.77 1.52 -12.47
CA GLN A 266 -0.34 2.06 -13.77
C GLN A 266 0.79 3.08 -13.66
N THR A 267 0.94 3.73 -12.50
CA THR A 267 1.95 4.77 -12.29
C THR A 267 3.23 4.24 -11.66
N VAL A 268 3.11 3.36 -10.66
CA VAL A 268 4.26 2.94 -9.83
C VAL A 268 4.52 1.43 -9.86
N GLY A 269 3.67 0.67 -10.54
CA GLY A 269 3.66 -0.78 -10.46
C GLY A 269 2.97 -1.29 -9.19
N ALA A 270 2.95 -2.60 -9.03
CA ALA A 270 2.37 -3.26 -7.87
C ALA A 270 3.07 -4.60 -7.59
N SER A 271 3.13 -5.02 -6.33
CA SER A 271 3.60 -6.35 -5.95
C SER A 271 2.48 -7.37 -6.01
N GLY A 272 2.80 -8.60 -6.38
CA GLY A 272 1.94 -9.74 -6.11
C GLY A 272 1.82 -10.01 -4.61
N LEU A 273 0.79 -10.75 -4.22
CA LEU A 273 0.51 -11.12 -2.83
C LEU A 273 0.47 -12.65 -2.72
N GLN A 274 0.90 -13.15 -1.57
CA GLN A 274 0.73 -14.55 -1.24
C GLN A 274 0.13 -14.68 0.15
N PHE A 275 -0.98 -15.40 0.25
CA PHE A 275 -1.62 -15.76 1.50
C PHE A 275 -1.37 -17.23 1.83
N ASN A 276 -1.51 -17.58 3.09
CA ASN A 276 -1.38 -18.96 3.56
C ASN A 276 -0.04 -19.65 3.21
N ALA A 277 1.05 -18.85 3.12
CA ALA A 277 2.38 -19.39 2.87
C ALA A 277 2.88 -20.22 4.05
N ALA A 278 3.77 -21.18 3.78
CA ALA A 278 4.41 -21.93 4.85
C ALA A 278 5.17 -20.98 5.80
N ARG A 279 5.15 -21.29 7.11
CA ARG A 279 5.86 -20.51 8.14
C ARG A 279 7.38 -20.65 8.01
N GLY A 280 8.11 -19.74 8.62
CA GLY A 280 9.58 -19.81 8.67
C GLY A 280 10.26 -19.51 7.35
N GLN A 281 9.60 -18.80 6.45
CA GLN A 281 10.19 -18.33 5.19
C GLN A 281 11.28 -17.28 5.45
N THR A 282 12.09 -17.04 4.45
CA THR A 282 13.04 -15.91 4.45
C THR A 282 12.38 -14.71 3.78
N TYR A 283 12.48 -13.55 4.44
CA TYR A 283 11.85 -12.32 3.99
C TYR A 283 12.86 -11.19 3.82
N LYS A 284 12.58 -10.30 2.89
CA LYS A 284 13.10 -8.94 2.88
C LYS A 284 11.96 -7.99 3.21
N SER A 285 12.05 -7.33 4.37
CA SER A 285 11.11 -6.30 4.75
C SER A 285 11.63 -4.92 4.37
N PHE A 286 10.72 -3.98 4.14
CA PHE A 286 11.03 -2.59 3.84
C PHE A 286 10.21 -1.67 4.73
N GLY A 287 10.68 -0.41 4.89
CA GLY A 287 9.95 0.61 5.62
C GLY A 287 10.71 1.92 5.73
N TYR A 288 10.02 2.91 6.27
CA TYR A 288 10.55 4.26 6.55
C TYR A 288 10.62 4.48 8.06
N PRO A 289 11.60 3.91 8.77
CA PRO A 289 11.70 4.10 10.21
C PRO A 289 11.95 5.58 10.52
N ALA A 290 11.16 6.14 11.44
CA ALA A 290 11.13 7.57 11.72
C ALA A 290 11.46 7.92 13.20
N ALA A 291 11.55 6.92 14.08
CA ALA A 291 12.08 7.13 15.44
C ALA A 291 13.59 6.88 15.49
N ARG A 292 14.29 7.54 16.42
CA ARG A 292 15.76 7.43 16.57
C ARG A 292 16.21 5.97 16.57
N PRO A 293 17.35 5.64 15.91
CA PRO A 293 18.34 6.54 15.28
C PRO A 293 17.96 7.00 13.85
N PHE A 294 16.81 6.61 13.33
CA PHE A 294 16.33 6.98 12.00
C PHE A 294 15.56 8.31 12.04
N ASN A 295 15.28 8.86 10.86
CA ASN A 295 14.57 10.14 10.72
C ASN A 295 13.35 10.09 9.78
N GLY A 296 12.99 8.91 9.26
CA GLY A 296 11.87 8.73 8.36
C GLY A 296 12.06 9.18 6.91
N GLU A 297 13.24 9.68 6.55
CA GLU A 297 13.44 10.32 5.25
C GLU A 297 13.97 9.39 4.16
N THR A 298 14.34 8.17 4.54
CA THR A 298 14.97 7.19 3.65
C THR A 298 14.31 5.82 3.82
N LEU A 299 14.16 5.09 2.72
CA LEU A 299 13.73 3.70 2.73
C LEU A 299 14.83 2.81 3.30
N TYR A 300 14.46 1.92 4.19
CA TYR A 300 15.34 0.90 4.77
C TYR A 300 14.79 -0.50 4.53
N SER A 301 15.65 -1.50 4.63
CA SER A 301 15.25 -2.90 4.59
C SER A 301 15.99 -3.74 5.63
N CYS A 302 15.32 -4.81 6.06
CA CYS A 302 15.91 -5.91 6.82
C CYS A 302 15.75 -7.21 6.04
N TYR A 303 16.61 -8.19 6.32
CA TYR A 303 16.57 -9.48 5.67
C TYR A 303 16.84 -10.60 6.66
N GLY A 304 15.98 -11.60 6.70
CA GLY A 304 16.18 -12.75 7.57
C GLY A 304 15.10 -13.81 7.47
N LYS A 305 15.39 -14.95 8.07
CA LYS A 305 14.43 -16.05 8.22
C LYS A 305 13.49 -15.74 9.36
N ALA A 306 12.18 -15.91 9.12
CA ALA A 306 11.17 -15.70 10.13
C ALA A 306 11.11 -16.83 11.16
N ALA A 307 10.83 -16.45 12.40
CA ALA A 307 10.58 -17.36 13.52
C ALA A 307 9.27 -16.96 14.22
N ASN A 308 8.69 -17.88 14.99
CA ASN A 308 7.52 -17.57 15.81
C ASN A 308 7.87 -16.52 16.86
N ASP A 309 6.87 -15.79 17.33
CA ASP A 309 7.01 -14.82 18.41
C ASP A 309 7.16 -15.59 19.76
N PRO A 310 8.35 -15.56 20.40
CA PRO A 310 8.57 -16.29 21.64
C PRO A 310 7.88 -15.65 22.85
N TYR A 311 7.51 -14.36 22.77
CA TYR A 311 6.87 -13.63 23.87
C TYR A 311 5.35 -13.77 23.83
N ASN A 312 4.78 -14.05 22.66
CA ASN A 312 3.36 -14.33 22.47
C ASN A 312 3.16 -15.56 21.58
N PRO A 313 3.44 -16.77 22.11
CA PRO A 313 3.39 -18.01 21.32
C PRO A 313 2.00 -18.36 20.81
N ALA A 314 0.94 -17.76 21.37
CA ALA A 314 -0.43 -17.90 20.89
C ALA A 314 -0.72 -17.05 19.64
N TYR A 315 0.15 -16.09 19.30
CA TYR A 315 -0.01 -15.27 18.10
C TYR A 315 0.46 -16.01 16.86
N ASN A 316 -0.27 -15.84 15.77
CA ASN A 316 0.19 -16.29 14.46
C ASN A 316 1.28 -15.41 13.84
N SER A 317 1.71 -14.35 14.51
CA SER A 317 2.76 -13.47 14.07
C SER A 317 4.11 -14.18 13.92
N GLN A 318 4.95 -13.68 13.06
CA GLN A 318 6.32 -14.12 12.87
C GLN A 318 7.26 -12.92 13.00
N GLY A 319 8.50 -13.16 13.46
CA GLY A 319 9.52 -12.14 13.60
C GLY A 319 10.72 -12.41 12.70
N ILE A 320 11.31 -11.35 12.14
CA ILE A 320 12.59 -11.39 11.44
C ILE A 320 13.61 -10.51 12.16
N PRO A 321 14.92 -10.82 12.08
CA PRO A 321 15.98 -9.94 12.58
C PRO A 321 15.87 -8.56 11.92
N CYS A 322 15.58 -7.51 12.69
CA CYS A 322 15.38 -6.17 12.17
C CYS A 322 15.29 -5.14 13.29
N ASN A 323 16.00 -4.02 13.17
CA ASN A 323 15.98 -2.91 14.12
C ASN A 323 15.29 -1.66 13.58
N MET A 324 14.46 -1.79 12.52
CA MET A 324 13.64 -0.66 12.09
C MET A 324 12.69 -0.24 13.21
N THR A 325 12.60 1.08 13.41
CA THR A 325 11.80 1.71 14.47
C THR A 325 10.43 2.14 13.95
N GLY A 326 9.66 2.80 14.79
CA GLY A 326 8.36 3.38 14.46
C GLY A 326 8.38 4.23 13.19
N GLY A 327 7.28 4.23 12.45
CA GLY A 327 7.19 4.76 11.09
C GLY A 327 7.42 3.70 10.00
N SER A 328 8.15 2.60 10.31
CA SER A 328 8.26 1.46 9.40
C SER A 328 7.00 0.59 9.35
N SER A 329 6.07 0.78 10.26
CA SER A 329 4.75 0.13 10.36
C SER A 329 4.03 0.07 9.00
N GLY A 330 3.50 -1.10 8.63
CA GLY A 330 2.84 -1.32 7.34
C GLY A 330 3.78 -1.51 6.16
N GLY A 331 5.08 -1.37 6.35
CA GLY A 331 6.07 -1.66 5.32
C GLY A 331 6.05 -3.14 4.92
N PRO A 332 6.18 -3.47 3.62
CA PRO A 332 5.96 -4.83 3.12
C PRO A 332 7.07 -5.82 3.49
N TRP A 333 6.67 -7.08 3.68
CA TRP A 333 7.57 -8.22 3.73
C TRP A 333 7.45 -9.04 2.46
N PHE A 334 8.51 -9.09 1.68
CA PHE A 334 8.55 -9.90 0.46
C PHE A 334 9.22 -11.24 0.72
N LEU A 335 8.63 -12.31 0.19
CA LEU A 335 9.25 -13.63 0.16
C LEU A 335 10.55 -13.58 -0.64
N GLY A 336 11.63 -14.11 -0.07
CA GLY A 336 12.97 -14.07 -0.66
C GLY A 336 13.77 -12.83 -0.28
N SER A 337 14.59 -12.32 -1.20
CA SER A 337 15.63 -11.32 -0.92
C SER A 337 15.49 -10.02 -1.71
N SER A 338 14.38 -9.81 -2.42
CA SER A 338 14.19 -8.62 -3.27
C SER A 338 12.83 -7.96 -3.05
N SER A 339 12.65 -6.75 -3.57
CA SER A 339 11.37 -6.04 -3.60
C SER A 339 10.42 -6.53 -4.69
N SER A 340 10.86 -7.44 -5.56
CA SER A 340 10.06 -8.02 -6.64
C SER A 340 9.38 -9.34 -6.27
N GLY A 341 9.52 -9.79 -5.01
CA GLY A 341 8.84 -10.98 -4.50
C GLY A 341 7.35 -10.76 -4.25
N TYR A 342 6.66 -11.85 -3.88
CA TYR A 342 5.30 -11.75 -3.38
C TYR A 342 5.31 -11.20 -1.95
N GLN A 343 4.46 -10.22 -1.68
CA GLN A 343 4.24 -9.73 -0.32
C GLN A 343 3.41 -10.74 0.46
N ASN A 344 3.84 -11.04 1.70
CA ASN A 344 3.19 -12.03 2.56
C ASN A 344 3.03 -11.58 4.02
N SER A 345 3.45 -10.36 4.36
CA SER A 345 3.27 -9.72 5.67
C SER A 345 3.55 -8.24 5.60
N VAL A 346 3.43 -7.56 6.75
CA VAL A 346 3.82 -6.16 6.97
C VAL A 346 4.57 -6.00 8.27
N ASN A 347 5.38 -4.96 8.42
CA ASN A 347 5.90 -4.53 9.70
C ASN A 347 4.74 -4.13 10.63
N SER A 348 4.68 -4.68 11.82
CA SER A 348 3.62 -4.39 12.78
C SER A 348 4.16 -3.91 14.12
N TYR A 349 4.95 -4.72 14.82
CA TYR A 349 5.42 -4.38 16.17
C TYR A 349 6.81 -4.92 16.48
N GLY A 350 7.36 -4.42 17.59
CA GLY A 350 8.57 -4.91 18.24
C GLY A 350 8.44 -4.73 19.75
N TYR A 351 9.34 -5.36 20.49
CA TYR A 351 9.35 -5.28 21.97
C TYR A 351 10.35 -4.23 22.45
N GLY A 352 9.84 -3.03 22.72
CA GLY A 352 10.61 -1.90 23.21
C GLY A 352 11.37 -1.14 22.11
N SER A 353 11.95 -0.01 22.51
CA SER A 353 12.64 0.94 21.60
C SER A 353 13.93 0.39 20.98
N ASN A 354 14.52 -0.63 21.59
CA ASN A 354 15.76 -1.27 21.15
C ASN A 354 15.52 -2.67 20.58
N SER A 355 14.31 -2.95 20.10
CA SER A 355 14.00 -4.24 19.49
C SER A 355 14.95 -4.54 18.34
N THR A 356 15.49 -5.75 18.30
CA THR A 356 16.28 -6.28 17.19
C THR A 356 15.49 -7.25 16.33
N THR A 357 14.18 -7.35 16.59
CA THR A 357 13.22 -8.19 15.85
C THR A 357 12.01 -7.37 15.51
N MET A 358 11.63 -7.38 14.24
CA MET A 358 10.37 -6.85 13.74
C MET A 358 9.39 -8.00 13.57
N TYR A 359 8.20 -7.86 14.14
CA TYR A 359 7.12 -8.83 14.01
C TYR A 359 6.08 -8.34 13.02
N GLY A 360 5.46 -9.29 12.31
CA GLY A 360 4.39 -9.05 11.38
C GLY A 360 3.32 -10.14 11.42
N PRO A 361 2.06 -9.81 11.11
CA PRO A 361 0.97 -10.78 11.04
C PRO A 361 1.24 -11.90 10.03
N TYR A 362 0.84 -13.12 10.38
CA TYR A 362 0.74 -14.18 9.38
C TYR A 362 -0.45 -13.91 8.45
N TRP A 363 -0.19 -13.80 7.16
CA TRP A 363 -1.23 -13.54 6.18
C TRP A 363 -1.99 -14.82 5.80
N GLY A 364 -2.95 -15.16 6.65
CA GLY A 364 -3.91 -16.26 6.46
C GLY A 364 -5.20 -15.80 5.80
N THR A 365 -6.24 -16.64 5.89
CA THR A 365 -7.55 -16.43 5.23
C THR A 365 -8.27 -15.16 5.66
N VAL A 366 -8.17 -14.77 6.94
CA VAL A 366 -8.78 -13.54 7.47
C VAL A 366 -8.23 -12.30 6.76
N ILE A 367 -6.91 -12.20 6.65
CA ILE A 367 -6.26 -11.07 5.97
C ILE A 367 -6.50 -11.13 4.46
N GLN A 368 -6.55 -12.35 3.89
CA GLN A 368 -6.94 -12.54 2.49
C GLN A 368 -8.35 -11.99 2.20
N SER A 369 -9.30 -12.23 3.10
CA SER A 369 -10.67 -11.71 2.95
C SER A 369 -10.72 -10.18 3.02
N ALA A 370 -9.94 -9.57 3.91
CA ALA A 370 -9.80 -8.10 3.96
C ALA A 370 -9.20 -7.55 2.66
N TYR A 371 -8.17 -8.20 2.12
CA TYR A 371 -7.62 -7.84 0.81
C TYR A 371 -8.65 -7.96 -0.32
N GLN A 372 -9.41 -9.06 -0.37
CA GLN A 372 -10.45 -9.26 -1.41
C GLN A 372 -11.51 -8.16 -1.35
N ASN A 373 -11.93 -7.76 -0.14
CA ASN A 373 -12.85 -6.63 0.05
C ASN A 373 -12.25 -5.34 -0.50
N ALA A 374 -11.02 -5.00 -0.14
CA ALA A 374 -10.34 -3.81 -0.64
C ALA A 374 -10.11 -3.85 -2.16
N SER A 375 -9.75 -5.01 -2.73
CA SER A 375 -9.49 -5.17 -4.16
C SER A 375 -10.74 -5.00 -5.02
N ALA A 376 -11.92 -5.27 -4.47
CA ALA A 376 -13.22 -5.14 -5.14
C ALA A 376 -13.86 -3.76 -4.95
N SER A 377 -13.35 -2.93 -4.05
CA SER A 377 -13.90 -1.61 -3.70
C SER A 377 -13.55 -0.52 -4.70
#